data_e2e8a23903718909869722a135ee79c2
#
_entry.id   e2e8a23903718909869722a135ee79c2
#
_cell.length_a   1.000
_cell.length_b   1.000
_cell.length_c   1.000
_cell.angle_alpha   90.00
_cell.angle_beta   90.00
_cell.angle_gamma   90.00
#
_symmetry.space_group_name_H-M   'P 1'
#
loop_
_entity.id
_entity.type
_entity.pdbx_description
1 polymer ?
#
loop_
_entity_poly.entity_id
_entity_poly.type
_entity_poly.pdbx_seq_one_letter_code
_entity_poly.pdbx_strand_id
1 'polypeptide(L)'
;MSMFCFQCEQTAFHKACTQKGVCGKDPDIANLQDKLTSSVIELANCGDINDENTKLIIDGLFTTITNVNFDNKSIENLTEKLKNRISCDFKFDVKDIWGCSEDLRSLKSLILFGLKGMAAYAYHAWILGYKSEEVNNFFYEALKELAKETSSDELTKLVLKVGRINLKCMELLEKANTKTFGNPEPTKVTTNIEKGPFIIISGHDLKDLQLLLEQTKDKGINIYTHGEMLPCHAYPELKKYPHLKGNFGTAWQNQQKEFDNVPAPILFTTNCIMPPKGSYKDRVFTTSIVEYPECIHICDKKDFSSVIEKSLELGGYKENKKMTGINGGDILTVGYGHNTVLSIADKIIELIKNKRISHIFLVGGCDGAKFGRNYYTEFVKKTPKDSIILTLACGKYRFNDIDLGTIEDIPRILDMGQCNDAYSAIKIAIELAKAFNCSVNELPLSIVLSWYEQKAVCVLLTLLSLDIKNIKLGPTLPAFVSPSILNFLVEKFNIQPTTTPENDLKEIIGSEF
;
A
#
# COMPACT_ATOMS: atom_id res chain seq x y z
N MET A 1 21.37 14.05 -17.26
CA MET A 1 21.20 12.64 -17.71
C MET A 1 19.73 12.41 -18.06
N SER A 2 19.40 11.44 -18.90
CA SER A 2 18.03 11.00 -19.13
C SER A 2 17.68 9.86 -18.17
N MET A 3 16.39 9.63 -17.92
CA MET A 3 15.88 8.51 -17.16
C MET A 3 14.82 7.76 -17.98
N PHE A 4 14.48 6.56 -17.56
CA PHE A 4 13.31 5.85 -18.06
C PHE A 4 12.58 5.22 -16.85
N CYS A 5 11.33 5.59 -16.63
CA CYS A 5 10.53 5.04 -15.53
C CYS A 5 9.05 5.06 -15.91
N PHE A 6 8.36 3.93 -15.75
CA PHE A 6 6.93 3.77 -16.08
C PHE A 6 6.17 2.91 -15.05
N GLN A 7 6.71 2.80 -13.83
CA GLN A 7 6.29 1.82 -12.83
C GLN A 7 5.06 2.21 -11.99
N CYS A 8 4.54 3.45 -12.10
CA CYS A 8 3.41 3.91 -11.28
C CYS A 8 2.30 4.54 -12.15
N GLU A 9 1.14 4.73 -11.53
CA GLU A 9 -0.04 5.31 -12.19
C GLU A 9 0.20 6.73 -12.71
N GLN A 10 1.08 7.51 -12.06
CA GLN A 10 1.41 8.88 -12.48
C GLN A 10 2.42 8.97 -13.62
N THR A 11 2.77 7.85 -14.23
CA THR A 11 3.69 7.82 -15.37
C THR A 11 3.32 8.89 -16.42
N ALA A 12 4.31 9.70 -16.79
CA ALA A 12 4.12 10.83 -17.68
C ALA A 12 3.54 10.39 -19.04
N PHE A 13 2.48 11.05 -19.47
CA PHE A 13 1.78 10.80 -20.74
C PHE A 13 1.32 9.35 -20.95
N HIS A 14 1.17 8.56 -19.87
CA HIS A 14 0.91 7.12 -19.93
C HIS A 14 1.93 6.33 -20.78
N LYS A 15 3.19 6.80 -20.85
CA LYS A 15 4.28 6.17 -21.59
C LYS A 15 5.49 5.92 -20.72
N ALA A 16 6.20 6.99 -20.34
CA ALA A 16 7.35 6.94 -19.46
C ALA A 16 7.72 8.34 -18.95
N CYS A 17 8.32 8.41 -17.74
CA CYS A 17 9.05 9.59 -17.28
C CYS A 17 10.48 9.53 -17.83
N THR A 18 10.89 10.52 -18.62
CA THR A 18 12.18 10.50 -19.32
C THR A 18 13.13 11.64 -18.91
N GLN A 19 12.61 12.70 -18.31
CA GLN A 19 13.37 13.85 -17.83
C GLN A 19 13.33 14.00 -16.32
N LYS A 20 12.14 13.89 -15.74
CA LYS A 20 11.86 13.92 -14.30
C LYS A 20 10.63 13.07 -14.01
N GLY A 21 10.64 12.34 -12.90
CA GLY A 21 9.46 11.60 -12.43
C GLY A 21 8.35 12.55 -11.98
N VAL A 22 7.09 12.25 -12.33
CA VAL A 22 5.93 13.00 -11.80
C VAL A 22 5.87 12.92 -10.26
N CYS A 23 6.39 11.84 -9.68
CA CYS A 23 6.55 11.66 -8.24
C CYS A 23 7.66 12.52 -7.61
N GLY A 24 8.39 13.32 -8.40
CA GLY A 24 9.52 14.12 -7.96
C GLY A 24 10.90 13.46 -8.10
N LYS A 25 10.97 12.22 -8.58
CA LYS A 25 12.23 11.50 -8.78
C LYS A 25 13.07 12.18 -9.88
N ASP A 26 14.31 12.50 -9.55
CA ASP A 26 15.27 13.03 -10.51
C ASP A 26 15.95 11.89 -11.32
N PRO A 27 16.57 12.20 -12.49
CA PRO A 27 17.25 11.19 -13.31
C PRO A 27 18.34 10.41 -12.56
N ASP A 28 19.09 11.05 -11.69
CA ASP A 28 20.15 10.40 -10.92
C ASP A 28 19.59 9.32 -9.99
N ILE A 29 18.52 9.65 -9.24
CA ILE A 29 17.81 8.68 -8.40
C ILE A 29 17.26 7.52 -9.24
N ALA A 30 16.63 7.81 -10.39
CA ALA A 30 16.07 6.76 -11.24
C ALA A 30 17.15 5.80 -11.74
N ASN A 31 18.29 6.34 -12.22
CA ASN A 31 19.41 5.51 -12.69
C ASN A 31 20.08 4.73 -11.56
N LEU A 32 20.16 5.28 -10.33
CA LEU A 32 20.64 4.56 -9.17
C LEU A 32 19.70 3.43 -8.76
N GLN A 33 18.38 3.64 -8.81
CA GLN A 33 17.40 2.59 -8.56
C GLN A 33 17.43 1.49 -9.64
N ASP A 34 17.72 1.82 -10.89
CA ASP A 34 17.95 0.83 -11.96
C ASP A 34 19.21 -0.01 -11.67
N LYS A 35 20.33 0.63 -11.27
CA LYS A 35 21.55 -0.08 -10.84
C LYS A 35 21.31 -0.97 -9.62
N LEU A 36 20.56 -0.48 -8.64
CA LEU A 36 20.18 -1.27 -7.47
C LEU A 36 19.35 -2.50 -7.88
N THR A 37 18.36 -2.32 -8.77
CA THR A 37 17.54 -3.41 -9.29
C THR A 37 18.41 -4.44 -10.04
N SER A 38 19.36 -3.97 -10.86
CA SER A 38 20.34 -4.84 -11.54
C SER A 38 21.16 -5.66 -10.54
N SER A 39 21.69 -5.01 -9.49
CA SER A 39 22.46 -5.70 -8.45
C SER A 39 21.64 -6.69 -7.62
N VAL A 40 20.34 -6.44 -7.42
CA VAL A 40 19.40 -7.40 -6.81
C VAL A 40 19.27 -8.66 -7.68
N ILE A 41 19.12 -8.50 -9.01
CA ILE A 41 19.04 -9.62 -9.96
C ILE A 41 20.37 -10.37 -10.04
N GLU A 42 21.49 -9.66 -10.05
CA GLU A 42 22.84 -10.26 -10.00
C GLU A 42 23.04 -11.09 -8.71
N LEU A 43 22.66 -10.55 -7.55
CA LEU A 43 22.76 -11.28 -6.28
C LEU A 43 21.88 -12.54 -6.26
N ALA A 44 20.67 -12.45 -6.81
CA ALA A 44 19.79 -13.62 -6.91
C ALA A 44 20.39 -14.74 -7.79
N ASN A 45 21.18 -14.39 -8.81
CA ASN A 45 21.82 -15.36 -9.71
C ASN A 45 23.13 -15.94 -9.12
N CYS A 46 23.89 -15.14 -8.38
CA CYS A 46 25.25 -15.45 -7.97
C CYS A 46 25.46 -15.62 -6.47
N GLY A 47 24.50 -15.20 -5.65
CA GLY A 47 24.63 -15.29 -4.20
C GLY A 47 24.04 -16.58 -3.64
N ASP A 48 24.50 -16.95 -2.45
CA ASP A 48 23.92 -18.05 -1.67
C ASP A 48 22.53 -17.67 -1.17
N ILE A 49 21.62 -18.65 -1.11
CA ILE A 49 20.31 -18.50 -0.50
C ILE A 49 20.47 -18.58 1.01
N ASN A 50 20.46 -17.45 1.67
CA ASN A 50 20.51 -17.32 3.12
C ASN A 50 19.73 -16.08 3.58
N ASP A 51 19.53 -15.95 4.89
CA ASP A 51 18.76 -14.85 5.48
C ASP A 51 19.35 -13.47 5.16
N GLU A 52 20.66 -13.34 5.17
CA GLU A 52 21.34 -12.06 4.95
C GLU A 52 21.16 -11.58 3.51
N ASN A 53 21.41 -12.45 2.52
CA ASN A 53 21.22 -12.13 1.12
C ASN A 53 19.72 -11.94 0.78
N THR A 54 18.84 -12.74 1.37
CA THR A 54 17.39 -12.58 1.20
C THR A 54 16.93 -11.21 1.72
N LYS A 55 17.41 -10.79 2.89
CA LYS A 55 17.08 -9.47 3.44
C LYS A 55 17.57 -8.34 2.53
N LEU A 56 18.76 -8.44 1.98
CA LEU A 56 19.29 -7.47 1.02
C LEU A 56 18.47 -7.42 -0.27
N ILE A 57 17.99 -8.55 -0.79
CA ILE A 57 17.08 -8.60 -1.94
C ILE A 57 15.76 -7.89 -1.61
N ILE A 58 15.16 -8.19 -0.46
CA ILE A 58 13.92 -7.56 0.00
C ILE A 58 14.11 -6.05 0.16
N ASP A 59 15.17 -5.60 0.82
CA ASP A 59 15.48 -4.18 1.01
C ASP A 59 15.72 -3.47 -0.31
N GLY A 60 16.48 -4.08 -1.22
CA GLY A 60 16.76 -3.52 -2.55
C GLY A 60 15.50 -3.34 -3.38
N LEU A 61 14.63 -4.35 -3.42
CA LEU A 61 13.36 -4.26 -4.13
C LEU A 61 12.44 -3.21 -3.50
N PHE A 62 12.30 -3.18 -2.18
CA PHE A 62 11.44 -2.23 -1.48
C PHE A 62 11.94 -0.78 -1.63
N THR A 63 13.26 -0.54 -1.54
CA THR A 63 13.88 0.78 -1.77
C THR A 63 13.49 1.37 -3.13
N THR A 64 13.26 0.55 -4.15
CA THR A 64 12.95 0.98 -5.52
C THR A 64 11.45 1.16 -5.80
N ILE A 65 10.58 0.94 -4.82
CA ILE A 65 9.13 1.24 -4.93
C ILE A 65 8.93 2.76 -5.06
N THR A 66 7.85 3.15 -5.70
CA THR A 66 7.48 4.55 -5.89
C THR A 66 7.31 5.27 -4.55
N ASN A 67 7.92 6.45 -4.39
CA ASN A 67 7.83 7.30 -3.20
C ASN A 67 8.33 6.62 -1.90
N VAL A 68 9.45 5.90 -2.00
CA VAL A 68 10.16 5.32 -0.83
C VAL A 68 11.47 6.05 -0.59
N ASN A 69 12.46 5.89 -1.44
CA ASN A 69 13.79 6.42 -1.19
C ASN A 69 14.24 7.36 -2.32
N PHE A 70 14.62 8.57 -1.93
CA PHE A 70 15.11 9.65 -2.79
C PHE A 70 16.54 10.07 -2.44
N ASP A 71 17.24 9.35 -1.54
CA ASP A 71 18.59 9.67 -1.14
C ASP A 71 19.62 8.88 -1.96
N ASN A 72 20.47 9.59 -2.72
CA ASN A 72 21.48 8.98 -3.58
C ASN A 72 22.44 8.10 -2.79
N LYS A 73 22.92 8.61 -1.66
CA LYS A 73 23.94 7.93 -0.85
C LYS A 73 23.42 6.65 -0.22
N SER A 74 22.18 6.68 0.25
CA SER A 74 21.52 5.49 0.79
C SER A 74 21.39 4.39 -0.26
N ILE A 75 20.93 4.75 -1.49
CA ILE A 75 20.78 3.80 -2.60
C ILE A 75 22.14 3.24 -3.04
N GLU A 76 23.17 4.09 -3.13
CA GLU A 76 24.53 3.68 -3.45
C GLU A 76 25.10 2.71 -2.41
N ASN A 77 24.97 3.03 -1.11
CA ASN A 77 25.42 2.18 -0.01
C ASN A 77 24.73 0.80 -0.04
N LEU A 78 23.43 0.75 -0.31
CA LEU A 78 22.71 -0.52 -0.41
C LEU A 78 23.16 -1.31 -1.65
N THR A 79 23.38 -0.63 -2.76
CA THR A 79 23.93 -1.25 -3.98
C THR A 79 25.30 -1.86 -3.75
N GLU A 80 26.17 -1.17 -3.01
CA GLU A 80 27.50 -1.67 -2.64
C GLU A 80 27.42 -2.90 -1.72
N LYS A 81 26.54 -2.88 -0.72
CA LYS A 81 26.29 -4.05 0.15
C LYS A 81 25.89 -5.29 -0.67
N LEU A 82 24.98 -5.13 -1.65
CA LEU A 82 24.59 -6.21 -2.55
C LEU A 82 25.76 -6.72 -3.38
N LYS A 83 26.53 -5.80 -4.01
CA LYS A 83 27.69 -6.16 -4.85
C LYS A 83 28.76 -6.95 -4.09
N ASN A 84 28.99 -6.64 -2.82
CA ASN A 84 29.94 -7.35 -1.97
C ASN A 84 29.51 -8.80 -1.65
N ARG A 85 28.27 -9.19 -1.98
CA ARG A 85 27.74 -10.56 -1.82
C ARG A 85 27.66 -11.34 -3.14
N ILE A 86 27.96 -10.72 -4.27
CA ILE A 86 27.94 -11.37 -5.58
C ILE A 86 29.24 -12.15 -5.74
N SER A 87 29.13 -13.48 -5.93
CA SER A 87 30.26 -14.39 -5.95
C SER A 87 30.67 -14.85 -7.36
N CYS A 88 30.00 -14.39 -8.42
CA CYS A 88 30.32 -14.78 -9.80
C CYS A 88 30.33 -13.57 -10.75
N ASP A 89 30.82 -13.76 -11.97
CA ASP A 89 30.98 -12.71 -12.99
C ASP A 89 29.69 -12.41 -13.79
N PHE A 90 28.55 -12.97 -13.38
CA PHE A 90 27.26 -12.67 -14.03
C PHE A 90 26.92 -11.19 -13.92
N LYS A 91 26.58 -10.57 -15.05
CA LYS A 91 26.17 -9.16 -15.12
C LYS A 91 24.80 -9.05 -15.74
N PHE A 92 24.00 -8.13 -15.22
CA PHE A 92 22.68 -7.86 -15.72
C PHE A 92 22.40 -6.35 -15.68
N ASP A 93 21.83 -5.81 -16.75
CA ASP A 93 21.31 -4.45 -16.76
C ASP A 93 19.78 -4.50 -16.88
N VAL A 94 19.07 -3.91 -15.91
CA VAL A 94 17.60 -3.86 -15.94
C VAL A 94 17.06 -3.21 -17.22
N LYS A 95 17.87 -2.43 -17.92
CA LYS A 95 17.55 -1.87 -19.23
C LYS A 95 17.31 -2.94 -20.31
N ASP A 96 17.86 -4.14 -20.13
CA ASP A 96 17.58 -5.27 -21.01
C ASP A 96 16.10 -5.68 -20.90
N ILE A 97 15.46 -5.52 -19.75
CA ILE A 97 14.01 -5.68 -19.60
C ILE A 97 13.27 -4.58 -20.37
N TRP A 98 13.72 -3.32 -20.25
CA TRP A 98 13.09 -2.20 -20.95
C TRP A 98 13.25 -2.26 -22.46
N GLY A 99 14.31 -2.90 -22.95
CA GLY A 99 14.63 -3.11 -24.36
C GLY A 99 13.93 -4.30 -25.04
N CYS A 100 13.24 -5.17 -24.29
CA CYS A 100 12.48 -6.28 -24.84
C CYS A 100 11.36 -5.81 -25.80
N SER A 101 10.85 -6.75 -26.62
CA SER A 101 9.59 -6.52 -27.33
C SER A 101 8.48 -6.11 -26.36
N GLU A 102 7.47 -5.40 -26.84
CA GLU A 102 6.47 -4.74 -25.99
C GLU A 102 5.78 -5.72 -25.03
N ASP A 103 5.40 -6.92 -25.52
CA ASP A 103 4.73 -7.94 -24.70
C ASP A 103 5.66 -8.58 -23.67
N LEU A 104 6.89 -8.93 -24.06
CA LEU A 104 7.88 -9.47 -23.12
C LEU A 104 8.25 -8.44 -22.06
N ARG A 105 8.44 -7.17 -22.45
CA ARG A 105 8.67 -6.07 -21.52
C ARG A 105 7.50 -5.93 -20.54
N SER A 106 6.27 -6.02 -21.03
CA SER A 106 5.05 -5.95 -20.23
C SER A 106 5.00 -7.07 -19.19
N LEU A 107 5.20 -8.33 -19.60
CA LEU A 107 5.19 -9.48 -18.69
C LEU A 107 6.34 -9.44 -17.67
N LYS A 108 7.57 -9.12 -18.10
CA LYS A 108 8.72 -8.95 -17.20
C LYS A 108 8.51 -7.79 -16.22
N SER A 109 7.86 -6.70 -16.65
CA SER A 109 7.50 -5.58 -15.77
C SER A 109 6.46 -5.97 -14.73
N LEU A 110 5.41 -6.73 -15.11
CA LEU A 110 4.43 -7.27 -14.17
C LEU A 110 5.09 -8.13 -13.10
N ILE A 111 6.02 -9.00 -13.48
CA ILE A 111 6.78 -9.82 -12.53
C ILE A 111 7.64 -8.95 -11.61
N LEU A 112 8.48 -8.08 -12.17
CA LEU A 112 9.39 -7.25 -11.39
C LEU A 112 8.63 -6.33 -10.42
N PHE A 113 7.57 -5.68 -10.89
CA PHE A 113 6.78 -4.78 -10.05
C PHE A 113 5.94 -5.54 -9.02
N GLY A 114 5.48 -6.74 -9.37
CA GLY A 114 4.87 -7.66 -8.42
C GLY A 114 5.85 -8.07 -7.32
N LEU A 115 7.10 -8.42 -7.66
CA LEU A 115 8.15 -8.75 -6.69
C LEU A 115 8.51 -7.54 -5.79
N LYS A 116 8.57 -6.33 -6.36
CA LYS A 116 8.78 -5.11 -5.54
C LYS A 116 7.67 -4.92 -4.50
N GLY A 117 6.40 -5.09 -4.90
CA GLY A 117 5.27 -5.01 -3.98
C GLY A 117 5.29 -6.10 -2.91
N MET A 118 5.58 -7.35 -3.31
CA MET A 118 5.72 -8.49 -2.40
C MET A 118 6.87 -8.28 -1.41
N ALA A 119 7.98 -7.66 -1.84
CA ALA A 119 9.12 -7.35 -0.96
C ALA A 119 8.73 -6.39 0.17
N ALA A 120 7.85 -5.41 -0.08
CA ALA A 120 7.35 -4.55 0.98
C ALA A 120 6.57 -5.34 2.04
N TYR A 121 5.73 -6.29 1.64
CA TYR A 121 5.02 -7.16 2.59
C TYR A 121 5.97 -8.09 3.36
N ALA A 122 6.93 -8.71 2.65
CA ALA A 122 7.95 -9.55 3.26
C ALA A 122 8.81 -8.77 4.26
N TYR A 123 9.17 -7.51 3.95
CA TYR A 123 9.91 -6.63 4.84
C TYR A 123 9.18 -6.44 6.18
N HIS A 124 7.90 -6.08 6.14
CA HIS A 124 7.12 -5.85 7.36
C HIS A 124 6.95 -7.13 8.21
N ALA A 125 6.79 -8.29 7.57
CA ALA A 125 6.79 -9.57 8.29
C ALA A 125 8.16 -9.85 8.92
N TRP A 126 9.23 -9.58 8.18
CA TRP A 126 10.60 -9.85 8.62
C TRP A 126 11.01 -9.06 9.86
N ILE A 127 10.69 -7.76 9.93
CA ILE A 127 11.02 -6.93 11.10
C ILE A 127 10.26 -7.33 12.37
N LEU A 128 9.16 -8.08 12.22
CA LEU A 128 8.41 -8.72 13.32
C LEU A 128 8.91 -10.14 13.64
N GLY A 129 9.97 -10.61 12.94
CA GLY A 129 10.55 -11.95 13.15
C GLY A 129 9.86 -13.08 12.39
N TYR A 130 8.97 -12.78 11.45
CA TYR A 130 8.25 -13.77 10.64
C TYR A 130 8.87 -13.91 9.26
N LYS A 131 9.18 -15.16 8.90
CA LYS A 131 9.81 -15.52 7.61
C LYS A 131 9.11 -16.74 7.02
N SER A 132 9.16 -16.87 5.70
CA SER A 132 8.68 -18.04 4.97
C SER A 132 9.73 -18.46 3.96
N GLU A 133 10.23 -19.68 4.09
CA GLU A 133 11.22 -20.25 3.15
C GLU A 133 10.67 -20.26 1.71
N GLU A 134 9.39 -20.58 1.52
CA GLU A 134 8.75 -20.60 0.21
C GLU A 134 8.73 -19.19 -0.43
N VAL A 135 8.37 -18.16 0.34
CA VAL A 135 8.39 -16.76 -0.15
C VAL A 135 9.82 -16.32 -0.43
N ASN A 136 10.76 -16.64 0.46
CA ASN A 136 12.15 -16.26 0.33
C ASN A 136 12.79 -16.90 -0.93
N ASN A 137 12.63 -18.21 -1.11
CA ASN A 137 13.16 -18.93 -2.28
C ASN A 137 12.54 -18.44 -3.59
N PHE A 138 11.28 -18.03 -3.56
CA PHE A 138 10.60 -17.52 -4.75
C PHE A 138 11.18 -16.19 -5.26
N PHE A 139 11.70 -15.32 -4.40
CA PHE A 139 12.41 -14.13 -4.86
C PHE A 139 13.60 -14.51 -5.76
N TYR A 140 14.39 -15.49 -5.36
CA TYR A 140 15.52 -15.98 -6.17
C TYR A 140 15.06 -16.61 -7.47
N GLU A 141 14.05 -17.47 -7.41
CA GLU A 141 13.49 -18.11 -8.60
C GLU A 141 13.02 -17.07 -9.62
N ALA A 142 12.16 -16.15 -9.22
CA ALA A 142 11.56 -15.18 -10.13
C ALA A 142 12.58 -14.16 -10.67
N LEU A 143 13.55 -13.71 -9.85
CA LEU A 143 14.62 -12.82 -10.29
C LEU A 143 15.58 -13.51 -11.28
N LYS A 144 15.86 -14.80 -11.10
CA LYS A 144 16.64 -15.60 -12.06
C LYS A 144 15.92 -15.71 -13.41
N GLU A 145 14.61 -15.92 -13.40
CA GLU A 145 13.83 -16.01 -14.66
C GLU A 145 13.77 -14.67 -15.40
N LEU A 146 13.75 -13.54 -14.70
CA LEU A 146 13.79 -12.21 -15.33
C LEU A 146 15.07 -11.99 -16.16
N ALA A 147 16.17 -12.61 -15.75
CA ALA A 147 17.47 -12.50 -16.40
C ALA A 147 17.66 -13.41 -17.63
N LYS A 148 16.71 -14.29 -17.90
CA LYS A 148 16.77 -15.25 -19.01
C LYS A 148 15.99 -14.78 -20.23
N GLU A 149 16.34 -15.36 -21.38
CA GLU A 149 15.45 -15.38 -22.54
C GLU A 149 14.34 -16.43 -22.27
N THR A 150 13.10 -15.95 -22.21
CA THR A 150 11.95 -16.75 -21.78
C THR A 150 10.76 -16.43 -22.67
N SER A 151 9.95 -17.45 -23.00
CA SER A 151 8.75 -17.28 -23.82
C SER A 151 7.64 -16.52 -23.09
N SER A 152 6.72 -15.91 -23.85
CA SER A 152 5.55 -15.21 -23.28
C SER A 152 4.67 -16.14 -22.44
N ASP A 153 4.54 -17.42 -22.84
CA ASP A 153 3.75 -18.41 -22.10
C ASP A 153 4.36 -18.73 -20.72
N GLU A 154 5.67 -18.88 -20.65
CA GLU A 154 6.39 -19.13 -19.40
C GLU A 154 6.32 -17.90 -18.48
N LEU A 155 6.52 -16.70 -19.03
CA LEU A 155 6.36 -15.46 -18.27
C LEU A 155 4.92 -15.27 -17.76
N THR A 156 3.91 -15.62 -18.56
CA THR A 156 2.50 -15.57 -18.12
C THR A 156 2.23 -16.52 -16.94
N LYS A 157 2.79 -17.72 -16.98
CA LYS A 157 2.71 -18.65 -15.85
C LYS A 157 3.42 -18.09 -14.61
N LEU A 158 4.57 -17.44 -14.79
CA LEU A 158 5.31 -16.82 -13.71
C LEU A 158 4.57 -15.60 -13.11
N VAL A 159 3.92 -14.77 -13.94
CA VAL A 159 3.04 -13.67 -13.47
C VAL A 159 1.97 -14.20 -12.50
N LEU A 160 1.28 -15.30 -12.87
CA LEU A 160 0.28 -15.91 -11.98
C LEU A 160 0.93 -16.56 -10.74
N LYS A 161 2.15 -17.08 -10.86
CA LYS A 161 2.90 -17.63 -9.71
C LYS A 161 3.29 -16.53 -8.73
N VAL A 162 3.70 -15.34 -9.20
CA VAL A 162 3.91 -14.16 -8.34
C VAL A 162 2.66 -13.89 -7.51
N GLY A 163 1.48 -13.90 -8.12
CA GLY A 163 0.22 -13.70 -7.41
C GLY A 163 -0.04 -14.74 -6.31
N ARG A 164 0.18 -16.04 -6.63
CA ARG A 164 0.00 -17.14 -5.65
C ARG A 164 0.94 -17.03 -4.45
N ILE A 165 2.21 -16.71 -4.71
CA ILE A 165 3.20 -16.58 -3.63
C ILE A 165 2.97 -15.29 -2.84
N ASN A 166 2.54 -14.21 -3.52
CA ASN A 166 2.18 -12.99 -2.83
C ASN A 166 1.00 -13.19 -1.87
N LEU A 167 0.03 -14.05 -2.19
CA LEU A 167 -1.04 -14.40 -1.24
C LEU A 167 -0.47 -14.98 0.06
N LYS A 168 0.51 -15.89 -0.03
CA LYS A 168 1.20 -16.48 1.13
C LYS A 168 2.01 -15.43 1.89
N CYS A 169 2.63 -14.49 1.16
CA CYS A 169 3.37 -13.39 1.77
C CYS A 169 2.44 -12.43 2.54
N MET A 170 1.28 -12.10 1.99
CA MET A 170 0.27 -11.28 2.68
C MET A 170 -0.32 -12.00 3.90
N GLU A 171 -0.58 -13.31 3.82
CA GLU A 171 -1.00 -14.14 4.95
C GLU A 171 0.06 -14.16 6.07
N LEU A 172 1.34 -14.26 5.69
CA LEU A 172 2.45 -14.20 6.64
C LEU A 172 2.50 -12.85 7.37
N LEU A 173 2.34 -11.75 6.64
CA LEU A 173 2.32 -10.40 7.22
C LEU A 173 1.10 -10.21 8.14
N GLU A 174 -0.07 -10.63 7.71
CA GLU A 174 -1.28 -10.59 8.54
C GLU A 174 -1.08 -11.34 9.86
N LYS A 175 -0.55 -12.57 9.79
CA LYS A 175 -0.19 -13.35 10.96
C LYS A 175 0.84 -12.63 11.84
N ALA A 176 1.86 -12.01 11.24
CA ALA A 176 2.87 -11.26 11.98
C ALA A 176 2.25 -10.09 12.75
N ASN A 177 1.40 -9.30 12.09
CA ASN A 177 0.73 -8.15 12.69
C ASN A 177 -0.24 -8.59 13.80
N THR A 178 -1.12 -9.55 13.54
CA THR A 178 -2.15 -9.96 14.50
C THR A 178 -1.58 -10.71 15.70
N LYS A 179 -0.50 -11.48 15.51
CA LYS A 179 0.20 -12.14 16.63
C LYS A 179 0.99 -11.15 17.49
N THR A 180 1.49 -10.07 16.90
CA THR A 180 2.29 -9.08 17.62
C THR A 180 1.41 -8.02 18.29
N PHE A 181 0.38 -7.54 17.60
CA PHE A 181 -0.41 -6.37 18.03
C PHE A 181 -1.85 -6.69 18.40
N GLY A 182 -2.28 -7.95 18.25
CA GLY A 182 -3.67 -8.41 18.43
C GLY A 182 -4.50 -8.24 17.16
N ASN A 183 -5.70 -8.86 17.15
CA ASN A 183 -6.63 -8.67 16.03
C ASN A 183 -7.22 -7.26 16.06
N PRO A 184 -7.32 -6.58 14.90
CA PRO A 184 -7.97 -5.27 14.83
C PRO A 184 -9.43 -5.32 15.31
N GLU A 185 -9.81 -4.34 16.14
CA GLU A 185 -11.15 -4.20 16.70
C GLU A 185 -11.81 -2.89 16.23
N PRO A 186 -13.14 -2.87 15.99
CA PRO A 186 -13.84 -1.65 15.59
C PRO A 186 -13.54 -0.48 16.54
N THR A 187 -12.98 0.58 16.00
CA THR A 187 -12.49 1.72 16.78
C THR A 187 -12.81 3.02 16.06
N LYS A 188 -13.37 3.99 16.79
CA LYS A 188 -13.60 5.36 16.32
C LYS A 188 -12.35 6.19 16.58
N VAL A 189 -11.89 6.92 15.57
CA VAL A 189 -10.67 7.73 15.60
C VAL A 189 -11.03 9.18 15.27
N THR A 190 -10.69 10.10 16.14
CA THR A 190 -10.92 11.52 15.88
C THR A 190 -9.87 12.12 14.95
N THR A 191 -10.26 13.13 14.17
CA THR A 191 -9.33 13.98 13.41
C THR A 191 -8.97 15.27 14.16
N ASN A 192 -9.59 15.54 15.31
CA ASN A 192 -9.33 16.73 16.11
C ASN A 192 -7.97 16.62 16.81
N ILE A 193 -7.22 17.72 16.84
CA ILE A 193 -5.87 17.79 17.42
C ILE A 193 -5.94 18.55 18.75
N GLU A 194 -5.49 17.91 19.82
CA GLU A 194 -5.38 18.54 21.14
C GLU A 194 -4.22 19.56 21.15
N LYS A 195 -4.35 20.61 21.96
CA LYS A 195 -3.27 21.57 22.23
C LYS A 195 -2.06 20.89 22.85
N GLY A 196 -0.88 21.46 22.65
CA GLY A 196 0.39 20.98 23.20
C GLY A 196 1.25 20.23 22.19
N PRO A 197 2.42 19.74 22.62
CA PRO A 197 3.37 19.05 21.76
C PRO A 197 2.78 17.76 21.17
N PHE A 198 3.04 17.53 19.90
CA PHE A 198 2.62 16.29 19.24
C PHE A 198 3.59 15.89 18.13
N ILE A 199 3.54 14.62 17.74
CA ILE A 199 4.28 14.04 16.61
C ILE A 199 3.27 13.47 15.62
N ILE A 200 3.50 13.70 14.32
CA ILE A 200 2.77 13.03 13.24
C ILE A 200 3.61 11.86 12.75
N ILE A 201 3.02 10.66 12.72
CA ILE A 201 3.68 9.48 12.17
C ILE A 201 2.94 9.00 10.92
N SER A 202 3.67 8.82 9.82
CA SER A 202 3.14 8.40 8.52
C SER A 202 3.87 7.17 8.00
N GLY A 203 3.23 6.38 7.16
CA GLY A 203 3.76 5.13 6.60
C GLY A 203 2.98 3.91 7.06
N HIS A 204 3.65 2.76 7.16
CA HIS A 204 2.96 1.48 7.40
C HIS A 204 3.51 0.70 8.59
N ASP A 205 4.70 1.06 9.10
CA ASP A 205 5.45 0.25 10.05
C ASP A 205 4.88 0.34 11.47
N LEU A 206 4.13 -0.69 11.88
CA LEU A 206 3.53 -0.78 13.21
C LEU A 206 4.58 -0.98 14.31
N LYS A 207 5.75 -1.59 13.97
CA LYS A 207 6.84 -1.77 14.95
C LYS A 207 7.50 -0.43 15.28
N ASP A 208 7.75 0.41 14.30
CA ASP A 208 8.29 1.75 14.51
C ASP A 208 7.32 2.62 15.33
N LEU A 209 6.00 2.51 15.06
CA LEU A 209 4.99 3.18 15.88
C LEU A 209 5.01 2.68 17.33
N GLN A 210 5.08 1.37 17.56
CA GLN A 210 5.18 0.81 18.91
C GLN A 210 6.38 1.40 19.66
N LEU A 211 7.55 1.40 19.03
CA LEU A 211 8.77 1.94 19.62
C LEU A 211 8.67 3.45 19.91
N LEU A 212 8.03 4.21 19.01
CA LEU A 212 7.77 5.63 19.25
C LEU A 212 6.84 5.84 20.44
N LEU A 213 5.76 5.06 20.54
CA LEU A 213 4.81 5.12 21.66
C LEU A 213 5.48 4.77 23.00
N GLU A 214 6.35 3.77 23.02
CA GLU A 214 7.15 3.41 24.20
C GLU A 214 8.08 4.56 24.62
N GLN A 215 8.77 5.20 23.67
CA GLN A 215 9.73 6.28 23.96
C GLN A 215 9.06 7.61 24.29
N THR A 216 7.81 7.83 23.87
CA THR A 216 7.05 9.07 24.17
C THR A 216 6.16 8.94 25.41
N LYS A 217 6.08 7.75 26.02
CA LYS A 217 5.28 7.52 27.22
C LYS A 217 5.67 8.50 28.33
N ASP A 218 4.69 9.10 28.96
CA ASP A 218 4.80 10.04 30.08
C ASP A 218 5.62 11.33 29.78
N LYS A 219 5.85 11.65 28.49
CA LYS A 219 6.58 12.86 28.08
C LYS A 219 5.68 14.06 27.74
N GLY A 220 4.37 13.93 27.89
CA GLY A 220 3.42 15.02 27.58
C GLY A 220 3.30 15.31 26.07
N ILE A 221 3.60 14.34 25.23
CA ILE A 221 3.54 14.42 23.77
C ILE A 221 2.42 13.53 23.26
N ASN A 222 1.54 14.06 22.44
CA ASN A 222 0.51 13.29 21.76
C ASN A 222 1.03 12.75 20.41
N ILE A 223 0.56 11.57 20.01
CA ILE A 223 0.89 10.96 18.72
C ILE A 223 -0.37 10.97 17.86
N TYR A 224 -0.23 11.46 16.63
CA TYR A 224 -1.26 11.44 15.58
C TYR A 224 -0.76 10.67 14.38
N THR A 225 -1.60 9.80 13.86
CA THR A 225 -1.30 9.04 12.64
C THR A 225 -1.61 9.86 11.39
N HIS A 226 -1.00 9.49 10.27
CA HIS A 226 -1.31 10.04 8.96
C HIS A 226 -1.30 8.91 7.92
N GLY A 227 -2.18 9.03 6.91
CA GLY A 227 -2.20 8.10 5.79
C GLY A 227 -2.44 6.64 6.23
N GLU A 228 -1.58 5.75 5.78
CA GLU A 228 -1.72 4.32 6.06
C GLU A 228 -1.42 3.91 7.51
N MET A 229 -1.00 4.84 8.37
CA MET A 229 -0.85 4.54 9.79
C MET A 229 -2.21 4.56 10.54
N LEU A 230 -3.26 5.16 10.00
CA LEU A 230 -4.59 5.24 10.63
C LEU A 230 -5.11 3.89 11.18
N PRO A 231 -5.03 2.75 10.48
CA PRO A 231 -5.54 1.48 11.00
C PRO A 231 -4.88 0.98 12.28
N CYS A 232 -3.72 1.51 12.67
CA CYS A 232 -3.04 1.13 13.91
C CYS A 232 -3.90 1.34 15.17
N HIS A 233 -4.82 2.30 15.13
CA HIS A 233 -5.76 2.58 16.23
C HIS A 233 -6.70 1.42 16.54
N ALA A 234 -6.82 0.45 15.65
CA ALA A 234 -7.65 -0.75 15.85
C ALA A 234 -6.91 -1.88 16.58
N TYR A 235 -5.58 -1.87 16.58
CA TYR A 235 -4.79 -2.95 17.18
C TYR A 235 -4.71 -2.80 18.70
N PRO A 236 -5.13 -3.81 19.50
CA PRO A 236 -5.18 -3.75 20.98
C PRO A 236 -3.86 -3.31 21.61
N GLU A 237 -2.73 -3.85 21.15
CA GLU A 237 -1.41 -3.57 21.73
C GLU A 237 -0.89 -2.15 21.41
N LEU A 238 -1.48 -1.47 20.43
CA LEU A 238 -1.14 -0.09 20.06
C LEU A 238 -2.13 0.92 20.68
N LYS A 239 -3.44 0.66 20.59
CA LYS A 239 -4.46 1.57 21.15
C LYS A 239 -4.47 1.65 22.69
N LYS A 240 -3.76 0.75 23.38
CA LYS A 240 -3.59 0.83 24.84
C LYS A 240 -2.79 2.04 25.31
N TYR A 241 -2.03 2.68 24.41
CA TYR A 241 -1.27 3.89 24.75
C TYR A 241 -2.17 5.14 24.70
N PRO A 242 -2.45 5.80 25.85
CA PRO A 242 -3.45 6.88 25.93
C PRO A 242 -3.07 8.15 25.17
N HIS A 243 -1.78 8.31 24.81
CA HIS A 243 -1.27 9.41 24.02
C HIS A 243 -1.27 9.14 22.50
N LEU A 244 -1.69 7.96 22.04
CA LEU A 244 -2.09 7.72 20.64
C LEU A 244 -3.50 8.28 20.47
N LYS A 245 -3.64 9.52 19.98
CA LYS A 245 -4.87 10.30 20.10
C LYS A 245 -5.82 10.19 18.93
N GLY A 246 -5.31 10.34 17.72
CA GLY A 246 -6.17 10.42 16.55
C GLY A 246 -5.39 10.42 15.24
N ASN A 247 -6.06 10.84 14.17
CA ASN A 247 -5.48 10.92 12.84
C ASN A 247 -5.35 12.37 12.38
N PHE A 248 -4.19 12.74 11.87
CA PHE A 248 -3.89 14.03 11.28
C PHE A 248 -4.00 13.93 9.75
N GLY A 249 -4.80 14.80 9.16
CA GLY A 249 -4.91 14.86 7.70
C GLY A 249 -5.53 13.62 7.05
N THR A 250 -5.14 13.35 5.81
CA THR A 250 -5.75 12.34 4.96
C THR A 250 -4.70 11.44 4.30
N ALA A 251 -4.75 11.24 2.97
CA ALA A 251 -3.89 10.34 2.24
C ALA A 251 -2.59 11.02 1.76
N TRP A 252 -1.63 10.20 1.33
CA TRP A 252 -0.28 10.58 0.91
C TRP A 252 -0.24 11.74 -0.10
N GLN A 253 -1.20 11.83 -1.01
CA GLN A 253 -1.23 12.88 -2.05
C GLN A 253 -1.48 14.28 -1.49
N ASN A 254 -1.97 14.41 -0.26
CA ASN A 254 -2.29 15.68 0.38
C ASN A 254 -1.18 16.20 1.31
N GLN A 255 -0.13 15.42 1.55
CA GLN A 255 0.96 15.73 2.48
C GLN A 255 1.50 17.16 2.34
N GLN A 256 1.78 17.59 1.11
CA GLN A 256 2.36 18.92 0.85
C GLN A 256 1.45 20.10 1.25
N LYS A 257 0.15 19.86 1.36
CA LYS A 257 -0.83 20.84 1.85
C LYS A 257 -1.06 20.67 3.34
N GLU A 258 -1.19 19.44 3.80
CA GLU A 258 -1.58 19.10 5.17
C GLU A 258 -0.45 19.38 6.18
N PHE A 259 0.81 19.18 5.78
CA PHE A 259 1.97 19.43 6.67
C PHE A 259 2.49 20.86 6.62
N ASP A 260 1.91 21.72 5.77
CA ASP A 260 2.32 23.10 5.64
C ASP A 260 2.12 23.85 6.96
N ASN A 261 3.19 24.46 7.49
CA ASN A 261 3.20 25.24 8.74
C ASN A 261 2.65 24.52 9.99
N VAL A 262 2.61 23.18 10.01
CA VAL A 262 2.20 22.42 11.20
C VAL A 262 3.28 22.51 12.28
N PRO A 263 2.97 22.88 13.53
CA PRO A 263 3.95 23.02 14.61
C PRO A 263 4.30 21.67 15.26
N ALA A 264 4.70 20.67 14.46
CA ALA A 264 5.05 19.33 14.91
C ALA A 264 6.06 18.67 13.97
N PRO A 265 6.92 17.79 14.45
CA PRO A 265 7.72 16.93 13.61
C PRO A 265 6.87 15.86 12.91
N ILE A 266 7.31 15.46 11.72
CA ILE A 266 6.68 14.41 10.90
C ILE A 266 7.68 13.26 10.75
N LEU A 267 7.32 12.08 11.23
CA LEU A 267 8.12 10.86 11.10
C LEU A 267 7.55 9.96 10.01
N PHE A 268 8.33 9.71 8.97
CA PHE A 268 8.01 8.74 7.93
C PHE A 268 8.70 7.41 8.23
N THR A 269 7.93 6.34 8.28
CA THR A 269 8.42 4.99 8.56
C THR A 269 8.63 4.15 7.30
N THR A 270 7.85 4.41 6.27
CA THR A 270 7.90 3.75 4.95
C THR A 270 7.33 4.68 3.86
N ASN A 271 6.98 4.11 2.71
CA ASN A 271 6.28 4.87 1.66
C ASN A 271 4.87 5.34 2.15
N CYS A 272 4.18 6.29 1.57
CA CYS A 272 4.61 7.07 0.42
C CYS A 272 5.04 8.46 0.89
N ILE A 273 6.31 8.80 0.79
CA ILE A 273 6.76 10.16 1.05
C ILE A 273 6.60 11.01 -0.22
N MET A 274 5.94 12.16 -0.09
CA MET A 274 5.96 13.20 -1.12
C MET A 274 7.17 14.12 -0.88
N PRO A 275 7.76 14.71 -1.94
CA PRO A 275 8.84 15.67 -1.76
C PRO A 275 8.48 16.75 -0.72
N PRO A 276 9.16 16.83 0.43
CA PRO A 276 8.84 17.81 1.46
C PRO A 276 9.08 19.24 0.97
N LYS A 277 8.13 20.15 1.29
CA LYS A 277 8.27 21.58 1.00
C LYS A 277 9.17 22.25 2.04
N GLY A 278 9.78 23.38 1.65
CA GLY A 278 10.62 24.19 2.55
C GLY A 278 9.93 24.66 3.83
N SER A 279 8.58 24.78 3.81
CA SER A 279 7.80 25.19 4.98
C SER A 279 7.72 24.15 6.11
N TYR A 280 8.14 22.87 5.86
CA TYR A 280 8.14 21.82 6.88
C TYR A 280 9.29 20.81 6.75
N LYS A 281 10.18 20.95 5.77
CA LYS A 281 11.28 20.02 5.51
C LYS A 281 12.23 19.88 6.71
N ASP A 282 12.48 20.97 7.43
CA ASP A 282 13.36 21.05 8.60
C ASP A 282 12.89 20.23 9.81
N ARG A 283 11.66 19.72 9.77
CA ARG A 283 11.06 18.88 10.83
C ARG A 283 10.56 17.53 10.33
N VAL A 284 11.02 17.14 9.13
CA VAL A 284 10.78 15.80 8.59
C VAL A 284 11.88 14.86 9.02
N PHE A 285 11.46 13.74 9.59
CA PHE A 285 12.31 12.62 9.98
C PHE A 285 11.91 11.38 9.18
N THR A 286 12.89 10.57 8.83
CA THR A 286 12.68 9.31 8.13
C THR A 286 13.34 8.17 8.90
N THR A 287 12.87 6.95 8.70
CA THR A 287 13.48 5.76 9.30
C THR A 287 13.28 4.54 8.39
N SER A 288 13.99 3.44 8.66
CA SER A 288 13.90 2.20 7.88
C SER A 288 14.34 2.40 6.41
N ILE A 289 13.51 2.03 5.46
CA ILE A 289 13.81 2.08 4.02
C ILE A 289 13.56 3.48 3.41
N VAL A 290 12.71 4.29 4.08
CA VAL A 290 12.37 5.61 3.52
C VAL A 290 13.45 6.63 3.85
N GLU A 291 13.95 7.30 2.81
CA GLU A 291 14.88 8.41 2.96
C GLU A 291 14.59 9.52 1.96
N TYR A 292 14.86 10.74 2.38
CA TYR A 292 14.75 11.92 1.54
C TYR A 292 15.93 12.88 1.81
N PRO A 293 16.55 13.48 0.77
CA PRO A 293 17.70 14.37 0.94
C PRO A 293 17.44 15.49 1.93
N GLU A 294 18.43 15.76 2.79
CA GLU A 294 18.39 16.82 3.83
C GLU A 294 17.39 16.57 4.97
N CYS A 295 16.63 15.46 4.98
CA CYS A 295 15.85 15.05 6.12
C CYS A 295 16.70 14.24 7.12
N ILE A 296 16.35 14.31 8.39
CA ILE A 296 17.06 13.55 9.44
C ILE A 296 16.60 12.09 9.37
N HIS A 297 17.55 11.18 9.09
CA HIS A 297 17.28 9.75 9.10
C HIS A 297 17.58 9.11 10.44
N ILE A 298 16.60 8.40 11.01
CA ILE A 298 16.72 7.62 12.25
C ILE A 298 17.23 6.22 11.87
N CYS A 299 18.43 5.90 12.32
CA CYS A 299 19.08 4.62 12.00
C CYS A 299 18.43 3.42 12.70
N ASP A 300 18.98 2.22 12.47
CA ASP A 300 18.46 0.92 12.94
C ASP A 300 18.28 0.80 14.46
N LYS A 301 18.97 1.62 15.25
CA LYS A 301 18.79 1.66 16.71
C LYS A 301 17.42 2.19 17.15
N LYS A 302 16.68 2.84 16.23
CA LYS A 302 15.34 3.39 16.46
C LYS A 302 15.27 4.29 17.71
N ASP A 303 16.27 5.14 17.87
CA ASP A 303 16.28 6.20 18.89
C ASP A 303 15.54 7.43 18.35
N PHE A 304 14.34 7.66 18.84
CA PHE A 304 13.49 8.78 18.44
C PHE A 304 13.70 10.05 19.29
N SER A 305 14.78 10.14 20.07
CA SER A 305 15.04 11.30 20.93
C SER A 305 15.03 12.62 20.16
N SER A 306 15.61 12.67 18.95
CA SER A 306 15.61 13.89 18.13
C SER A 306 14.21 14.31 17.66
N VAL A 307 13.32 13.36 17.38
CA VAL A 307 11.91 13.64 17.04
C VAL A 307 11.15 14.17 18.25
N ILE A 308 11.41 13.58 19.43
CA ILE A 308 10.83 13.96 20.72
C ILE A 308 11.25 15.38 21.09
N GLU A 309 12.55 15.67 21.04
CA GLU A 309 13.11 17.00 21.31
C GLU A 309 12.52 18.06 20.36
N LYS A 310 12.41 17.74 19.07
CA LYS A 310 11.81 18.64 18.07
C LYS A 310 10.33 18.91 18.35
N SER A 311 9.59 17.91 18.82
CA SER A 311 8.18 18.09 19.23
C SER A 311 8.03 19.04 20.43
N LEU A 312 8.90 18.91 21.43
CA LEU A 312 8.91 19.77 22.61
C LEU A 312 9.35 21.21 22.25
N GLU A 313 10.35 21.36 21.37
CA GLU A 313 10.80 22.65 20.85
C GLU A 313 9.66 23.42 20.16
N LEU A 314 8.95 22.74 19.25
CA LEU A 314 7.85 23.33 18.48
C LEU A 314 6.61 23.62 19.34
N GLY A 315 6.39 22.85 20.41
CA GLY A 315 5.37 23.06 21.41
C GLY A 315 3.93 22.84 20.95
N GLY A 316 3.71 22.47 19.69
CA GLY A 316 2.39 22.17 19.15
C GLY A 316 1.43 23.35 19.05
N TYR A 317 0.14 23.06 18.88
CA TYR A 317 -0.90 24.09 18.85
C TYR A 317 -1.17 24.68 20.24
N LYS A 318 -1.48 25.97 20.29
CA LYS A 318 -1.79 26.69 21.55
C LYS A 318 -3.21 26.38 22.05
N GLU A 319 -4.09 25.94 21.20
CA GLU A 319 -5.48 25.55 21.47
C GLU A 319 -5.84 24.29 20.67
N ASN A 320 -6.91 23.60 21.06
CA ASN A 320 -7.42 22.45 20.31
C ASN A 320 -7.83 22.89 18.90
N LYS A 321 -7.45 22.09 17.90
CA LYS A 321 -7.81 22.33 16.50
C LYS A 321 -8.88 21.34 16.06
N LYS A 322 -10.03 21.86 15.63
CA LYS A 322 -11.03 21.06 14.94
C LYS A 322 -10.55 20.81 13.51
N MET A 323 -10.39 19.55 13.17
CA MET A 323 -10.00 19.11 11.83
C MET A 323 -11.08 18.17 11.28
N THR A 324 -11.21 18.11 9.97
CA THR A 324 -12.18 17.24 9.30
C THR A 324 -11.51 16.52 8.14
N GLY A 325 -12.07 15.38 7.76
CA GLY A 325 -11.78 14.74 6.48
C GLY A 325 -12.30 15.58 5.29
N ILE A 326 -12.13 15.07 4.10
CA ILE A 326 -12.43 15.82 2.86
C ILE A 326 -13.93 16.05 2.63
N ASN A 327 -14.80 15.29 3.28
CA ASN A 327 -16.27 15.43 3.20
C ASN A 327 -16.86 16.11 4.43
N GLY A 328 -16.05 16.56 5.39
CA GLY A 328 -16.47 17.32 6.56
C GLY A 328 -16.69 16.52 7.84
N GLY A 329 -16.54 15.19 7.81
CA GLY A 329 -16.59 14.34 9.00
C GLY A 329 -15.31 14.47 9.86
N ASP A 330 -15.43 14.33 11.18
CA ASP A 330 -14.32 14.42 12.13
C ASP A 330 -14.09 13.13 12.95
N ILE A 331 -14.82 12.08 12.60
CA ILE A 331 -14.66 10.72 13.14
C ILE A 331 -14.45 9.74 12.00
N LEU A 332 -13.39 8.97 12.09
CA LEU A 332 -13.09 7.86 11.21
C LEU A 332 -13.31 6.55 11.96
N THR A 333 -13.75 5.51 11.26
CA THR A 333 -13.95 4.19 11.87
C THR A 333 -13.03 3.18 11.20
N VAL A 334 -12.26 2.42 11.98
CA VAL A 334 -11.29 1.40 11.55
C VAL A 334 -11.53 0.08 12.28
N GLY A 335 -10.82 -1.00 11.89
CA GLY A 335 -10.78 -2.24 12.66
C GLY A 335 -11.72 -3.34 12.18
N TYR A 336 -12.18 -3.26 10.94
CA TYR A 336 -13.00 -4.31 10.31
C TYR A 336 -12.13 -5.29 9.49
N GLY A 337 -10.99 -5.72 10.05
CA GLY A 337 -10.22 -6.81 9.46
C GLY A 337 -11.02 -8.12 9.38
N HIS A 338 -10.49 -9.13 8.67
CA HIS A 338 -11.24 -10.36 8.41
C HIS A 338 -11.73 -11.04 9.71
N ASN A 339 -10.97 -11.01 10.79
CA ASN A 339 -11.40 -11.59 12.06
C ASN A 339 -12.70 -10.96 12.59
N THR A 340 -12.79 -9.63 12.54
CA THR A 340 -13.99 -8.88 12.94
C THR A 340 -15.16 -9.16 12.01
N VAL A 341 -14.95 -9.06 10.69
CA VAL A 341 -16.04 -9.27 9.72
C VAL A 341 -16.55 -10.71 9.74
N LEU A 342 -15.64 -11.69 9.86
CA LEU A 342 -16.03 -13.11 9.94
C LEU A 342 -16.70 -13.47 11.27
N SER A 343 -16.45 -12.73 12.34
CA SER A 343 -17.17 -12.95 13.61
C SER A 343 -18.67 -12.60 13.52
N ILE A 344 -19.06 -11.79 12.55
CA ILE A 344 -20.45 -11.42 12.24
C ILE A 344 -20.93 -11.99 10.90
N ALA A 345 -20.18 -12.95 10.34
CA ALA A 345 -20.47 -13.48 9.00
C ALA A 345 -21.86 -14.13 8.92
N ASP A 346 -22.27 -14.89 9.93
CA ASP A 346 -23.62 -15.51 9.95
C ASP A 346 -24.73 -14.47 9.83
N LYS A 347 -24.58 -13.33 10.50
CA LYS A 347 -25.52 -12.21 10.39
C LYS A 347 -25.50 -11.58 9.00
N ILE A 348 -24.31 -11.34 8.43
CA ILE A 348 -24.18 -10.80 7.07
C ILE A 348 -24.84 -11.76 6.06
N ILE A 349 -24.61 -13.06 6.18
CA ILE A 349 -25.19 -14.09 5.31
C ILE A 349 -26.70 -14.12 5.44
N GLU A 350 -27.23 -14.04 6.66
CA GLU A 350 -28.69 -13.95 6.90
C GLU A 350 -29.29 -12.71 6.24
N LEU A 351 -28.67 -11.55 6.41
CA LEU A 351 -29.11 -10.29 5.82
C LEU A 351 -29.10 -10.32 4.28
N ILE A 352 -28.09 -10.98 3.68
CA ILE A 352 -28.06 -11.18 2.22
C ILE A 352 -29.19 -12.12 1.78
N LYS A 353 -29.39 -13.26 2.46
CA LYS A 353 -30.48 -14.21 2.15
C LYS A 353 -31.87 -13.57 2.27
N ASN A 354 -32.03 -12.68 3.25
CA ASN A 354 -33.29 -11.94 3.49
C ASN A 354 -33.41 -10.66 2.63
N LYS A 355 -32.50 -10.43 1.68
CA LYS A 355 -32.44 -9.26 0.79
C LYS A 355 -32.42 -7.91 1.54
N ARG A 356 -31.87 -7.89 2.75
CA ARG A 356 -31.61 -6.68 3.54
C ARG A 356 -30.25 -6.07 3.19
N ILE A 357 -29.32 -6.89 2.71
CA ILE A 357 -28.09 -6.50 2.03
C ILE A 357 -28.22 -7.01 0.60
N SER A 358 -28.32 -6.07 -0.35
CA SER A 358 -28.43 -6.40 -1.77
C SER A 358 -27.08 -6.65 -2.41
N HIS A 359 -26.03 -5.93 -1.97
CA HIS A 359 -24.71 -5.95 -2.60
C HIS A 359 -23.59 -5.57 -1.64
N ILE A 360 -22.41 -6.08 -1.90
CA ILE A 360 -21.15 -5.69 -1.24
C ILE A 360 -20.23 -5.07 -2.29
N PHE A 361 -19.69 -3.89 -2.02
CA PHE A 361 -18.69 -3.25 -2.86
C PHE A 361 -17.35 -3.23 -2.16
N LEU A 362 -16.31 -3.82 -2.74
CA LEU A 362 -14.94 -3.59 -2.33
C LEU A 362 -14.41 -2.37 -3.08
N VAL A 363 -14.34 -1.23 -2.40
CA VAL A 363 -13.85 0.04 -2.95
C VAL A 363 -12.59 0.45 -2.21
N GLY A 364 -11.43 0.35 -2.86
CA GLY A 364 -10.17 0.59 -2.17
C GLY A 364 -8.96 0.73 -3.09
N GLY A 365 -7.77 0.77 -2.48
CA GLY A 365 -6.49 0.87 -3.16
C GLY A 365 -5.76 2.19 -2.87
N CYS A 366 -4.72 2.48 -3.66
CA CYS A 366 -3.80 3.57 -3.33
C CYS A 366 -4.30 4.97 -3.69
N ASP A 367 -5.21 5.09 -4.67
CA ASP A 367 -5.63 6.36 -5.30
C ASP A 367 -4.45 7.19 -5.87
N GLY A 368 -4.63 8.46 -6.15
CA GLY A 368 -3.60 9.30 -6.75
C GLY A 368 -3.85 10.79 -6.61
N ALA A 369 -2.83 11.58 -6.99
CA ALA A 369 -2.78 13.02 -6.76
C ALA A 369 -3.39 13.88 -7.89
N LYS A 370 -3.78 13.32 -9.03
CA LYS A 370 -4.32 14.11 -10.16
C LYS A 370 -5.60 14.84 -9.78
N PHE A 371 -5.76 16.04 -10.30
CA PHE A 371 -6.95 16.88 -10.12
C PHE A 371 -8.23 16.21 -10.66
N GLY A 372 -9.39 16.52 -10.06
CA GLY A 372 -10.70 16.06 -10.54
C GLY A 372 -11.05 14.60 -10.17
N ARG A 373 -10.35 14.01 -9.25
CA ARG A 373 -10.54 12.61 -8.82
C ARG A 373 -11.50 12.49 -7.65
N ASN A 374 -12.78 12.69 -7.89
CA ASN A 374 -13.81 12.36 -6.90
C ASN A 374 -14.66 11.14 -7.29
N TYR A 375 -14.23 10.35 -8.28
CA TYR A 375 -14.94 9.17 -8.74
C TYR A 375 -15.33 8.25 -7.57
N TYR A 376 -14.36 7.87 -6.72
CA TYR A 376 -14.63 6.96 -5.61
C TYR A 376 -15.55 7.54 -4.55
N THR A 377 -15.45 8.85 -4.28
CA THR A 377 -16.37 9.57 -3.40
C THR A 377 -17.81 9.51 -3.94
N GLU A 378 -17.99 9.86 -5.21
CA GLU A 378 -19.29 9.88 -5.84
C GLU A 378 -19.85 8.47 -6.05
N PHE A 379 -19.00 7.50 -6.38
CA PHE A 379 -19.39 6.09 -6.46
C PHE A 379 -20.00 5.61 -5.14
N VAL A 380 -19.28 5.80 -4.03
CA VAL A 380 -19.71 5.36 -2.70
C VAL A 380 -21.00 6.08 -2.26
N LYS A 381 -21.12 7.40 -2.50
CA LYS A 381 -22.34 8.15 -2.19
C LYS A 381 -23.57 7.64 -2.94
N LYS A 382 -23.38 7.11 -4.15
CA LYS A 382 -24.45 6.63 -5.03
C LYS A 382 -24.77 5.14 -4.86
N THR A 383 -24.01 4.39 -4.06
CA THR A 383 -24.33 2.98 -3.80
C THR A 383 -25.70 2.83 -3.13
N PRO A 384 -26.46 1.75 -3.42
CA PRO A 384 -27.75 1.49 -2.78
C PRO A 384 -27.67 1.54 -1.25
N LYS A 385 -28.74 2.01 -0.60
CA LYS A 385 -28.78 2.14 0.87
C LYS A 385 -28.67 0.80 1.61
N ASP A 386 -29.01 -0.28 0.95
CA ASP A 386 -28.95 -1.66 1.40
C ASP A 386 -27.65 -2.37 0.97
N SER A 387 -26.59 -1.62 0.67
CA SER A 387 -25.27 -2.15 0.33
C SER A 387 -24.21 -1.86 1.40
N ILE A 388 -23.23 -2.74 1.50
CA ILE A 388 -22.03 -2.59 2.35
C ILE A 388 -20.82 -2.22 1.49
N ILE A 389 -19.99 -1.33 2.00
CA ILE A 389 -18.72 -0.93 1.40
C ILE A 389 -17.57 -1.51 2.25
N LEU A 390 -16.84 -2.46 1.70
CA LEU A 390 -15.56 -2.87 2.24
C LEU A 390 -14.48 -1.93 1.68
N THR A 391 -13.59 -1.42 2.52
CA THR A 391 -12.52 -0.53 2.07
C THR A 391 -11.19 -0.82 2.76
N LEU A 392 -10.10 -0.43 2.12
CA LEU A 392 -8.74 -0.48 2.66
C LEU A 392 -7.82 0.48 1.88
N ALA A 393 -6.64 0.70 2.42
CA ALA A 393 -5.59 1.53 1.83
C ALA A 393 -5.96 3.03 1.72
N CYS A 394 -5.10 3.84 1.11
CA CYS A 394 -5.26 5.30 1.05
C CYS A 394 -6.53 5.77 0.31
N GLY A 395 -7.07 4.96 -0.61
CA GLY A 395 -8.30 5.28 -1.34
C GLY A 395 -9.51 5.52 -0.44
N LYS A 396 -9.53 4.91 0.75
CA LYS A 396 -10.58 5.11 1.75
C LYS A 396 -10.80 6.59 2.13
N TYR A 397 -9.74 7.40 2.13
CA TYR A 397 -9.84 8.82 2.51
C TYR A 397 -10.69 9.67 1.59
N ARG A 398 -11.12 9.13 0.46
CA ARG A 398 -12.12 9.77 -0.41
C ARG A 398 -13.51 9.79 0.20
N PHE A 399 -13.80 8.90 1.17
CA PHE A 399 -15.16 8.72 1.69
C PHE A 399 -15.26 8.19 3.13
N ASN A 400 -14.15 7.85 3.80
CA ASN A 400 -14.19 7.25 5.14
C ASN A 400 -14.65 8.21 6.26
N ASP A 401 -14.76 9.49 5.96
CA ASP A 401 -15.35 10.52 6.82
C ASP A 401 -16.83 10.79 6.53
N ILE A 402 -17.44 10.01 5.63
CA ILE A 402 -18.89 10.08 5.34
C ILE A 402 -19.63 9.09 6.23
N ASP A 403 -20.67 9.56 6.90
CA ASP A 403 -21.63 8.67 7.57
C ASP A 403 -22.71 8.21 6.58
N LEU A 404 -22.63 6.97 6.13
CA LEU A 404 -23.65 6.32 5.31
C LEU A 404 -24.74 5.62 6.13
N GLY A 405 -24.65 5.66 7.46
CA GLY A 405 -25.54 4.96 8.37
C GLY A 405 -25.19 3.48 8.53
N THR A 406 -26.17 2.71 8.99
CA THR A 406 -26.04 1.28 9.30
C THR A 406 -27.13 0.48 8.60
N ILE A 407 -26.87 -0.80 8.35
CA ILE A 407 -27.88 -1.82 8.06
C ILE A 407 -28.02 -2.63 9.34
N GLU A 408 -29.14 -2.44 10.04
CA GLU A 408 -29.32 -2.81 11.46
C GLU A 408 -28.22 -2.15 12.30
N ASP A 409 -27.28 -2.93 12.90
CA ASP A 409 -26.15 -2.45 13.69
C ASP A 409 -24.80 -2.52 12.96
N ILE A 410 -24.79 -2.94 11.69
CA ILE A 410 -23.57 -3.04 10.86
C ILE A 410 -23.36 -1.72 10.13
N PRO A 411 -22.25 -1.00 10.35
CA PRO A 411 -21.93 0.18 9.55
C PRO A 411 -21.83 -0.15 8.07
N ARG A 412 -22.28 0.76 7.22
CA ARG A 412 -22.20 0.54 5.77
C ARG A 412 -20.79 0.68 5.22
N ILE A 413 -19.88 1.37 5.89
CA ILE A 413 -18.44 1.43 5.55
C ILE A 413 -17.65 0.62 6.57
N LEU A 414 -16.94 -0.39 6.11
CA LEU A 414 -16.10 -1.28 6.91
C LEU A 414 -14.64 -1.13 6.44
N ASP A 415 -13.84 -0.40 7.21
CA ASP A 415 -12.41 -0.22 6.93
C ASP A 415 -11.62 -1.42 7.45
N MET A 416 -11.08 -2.21 6.53
CA MET A 416 -10.34 -3.44 6.79
C MET A 416 -8.87 -3.21 7.16
N GLY A 417 -8.32 -2.00 6.92
CA GLY A 417 -6.95 -1.71 7.31
C GLY A 417 -6.10 -1.00 6.25
N GLN A 418 -4.80 -1.18 6.35
CA GLN A 418 -3.80 -0.68 5.40
C GLN A 418 -3.87 -1.45 4.07
N CYS A 419 -3.15 -0.97 3.05
CA CYS A 419 -2.86 -1.81 1.87
C CYS A 419 -2.08 -3.08 2.25
N ASN A 420 -1.33 -3.07 3.36
CA ASN A 420 -0.68 -4.24 3.94
C ASN A 420 -1.70 -5.28 4.48
N ASP A 421 -2.94 -4.88 4.73
CA ASP A 421 -4.02 -5.75 5.23
C ASP A 421 -4.92 -6.29 4.09
N ALA A 422 -4.46 -6.22 2.83
CA ALA A 422 -5.21 -6.69 1.66
C ALA A 422 -5.60 -8.18 1.74
N TYR A 423 -4.87 -9.00 2.51
CA TYR A 423 -5.26 -10.38 2.85
C TYR A 423 -6.65 -10.45 3.48
N SER A 424 -7.02 -9.49 4.32
CA SER A 424 -8.35 -9.46 4.95
C SER A 424 -9.49 -9.44 3.94
N ALA A 425 -9.38 -8.62 2.87
CA ALA A 425 -10.39 -8.56 1.83
C ALA A 425 -10.55 -9.90 1.10
N ILE A 426 -9.42 -10.51 0.73
CA ILE A 426 -9.39 -11.80 0.03
C ILE A 426 -9.96 -12.91 0.93
N LYS A 427 -9.57 -12.93 2.19
CA LYS A 427 -10.05 -13.93 3.17
C LYS A 427 -11.56 -13.82 3.40
N ILE A 428 -12.10 -12.61 3.55
CA ILE A 428 -13.54 -12.38 3.68
C ILE A 428 -14.27 -12.90 2.44
N ALA A 429 -13.82 -12.57 1.23
CA ALA A 429 -14.46 -13.01 -0.01
C ALA A 429 -14.47 -14.56 -0.13
N ILE A 430 -13.33 -15.20 0.17
CA ILE A 430 -13.22 -16.67 0.12
C ILE A 430 -14.14 -17.34 1.15
N GLU A 431 -14.20 -16.85 2.38
CA GLU A 431 -15.05 -17.46 3.42
C GLU A 431 -16.54 -17.24 3.16
N LEU A 432 -16.93 -16.07 2.64
CA LEU A 432 -18.29 -15.83 2.18
C LEU A 432 -18.67 -16.78 1.01
N ALA A 433 -17.79 -16.95 0.03
CA ALA A 433 -18.03 -17.88 -1.09
C ALA A 433 -18.24 -19.32 -0.58
N LYS A 434 -17.44 -19.78 0.36
CA LYS A 434 -17.63 -21.09 1.01
C LYS A 434 -18.99 -21.19 1.70
N ALA A 435 -19.40 -20.17 2.45
CA ALA A 435 -20.67 -20.16 3.18
C ALA A 435 -21.89 -20.16 2.27
N PHE A 436 -21.76 -19.57 1.06
CA PHE A 436 -22.80 -19.63 0.03
C PHE A 436 -22.67 -20.83 -0.91
N ASN A 437 -21.62 -21.67 -0.74
CA ASN A 437 -21.30 -22.79 -1.63
C ASN A 437 -21.22 -22.38 -3.09
N CYS A 438 -20.53 -21.27 -3.37
CA CYS A 438 -20.33 -20.71 -4.71
C CYS A 438 -18.87 -20.23 -4.89
N SER A 439 -18.52 -19.81 -6.08
CA SER A 439 -17.23 -19.12 -6.32
C SER A 439 -17.31 -17.66 -5.85
N VAL A 440 -16.14 -17.02 -5.65
CA VAL A 440 -16.07 -15.58 -5.33
C VAL A 440 -16.74 -14.73 -6.42
N ASN A 441 -16.66 -15.16 -7.67
CA ASN A 441 -17.24 -14.46 -8.82
C ASN A 441 -18.78 -14.53 -8.88
N GLU A 442 -19.40 -15.40 -8.10
CA GLU A 442 -20.87 -15.57 -8.02
C GLU A 442 -21.47 -14.87 -6.77
N LEU A 443 -20.63 -14.33 -5.89
CA LEU A 443 -21.09 -13.52 -4.77
C LEU A 443 -21.70 -12.20 -5.25
N PRO A 444 -22.65 -11.61 -4.51
CA PRO A 444 -23.09 -10.24 -4.72
C PRO A 444 -21.99 -9.25 -4.26
N LEU A 445 -20.80 -9.42 -4.81
CA LEU A 445 -19.59 -8.68 -4.48
C LEU A 445 -18.96 -8.11 -5.75
N SER A 446 -18.76 -6.80 -5.79
CA SER A 446 -18.06 -6.13 -6.89
C SER A 446 -16.82 -5.42 -6.42
N ILE A 447 -15.80 -5.45 -7.26
CA ILE A 447 -14.44 -4.97 -6.94
C ILE A 447 -14.15 -3.73 -7.77
N VAL A 448 -13.96 -2.59 -7.10
CA VAL A 448 -13.66 -1.28 -7.70
C VAL A 448 -12.38 -0.74 -7.09
N LEU A 449 -11.27 -0.91 -7.80
CA LEU A 449 -9.93 -0.63 -7.28
C LEU A 449 -9.33 0.63 -7.87
N SER A 450 -8.58 1.32 -7.03
CA SER A 450 -7.60 2.32 -7.45
C SER A 450 -6.18 1.79 -7.25
N TRP A 451 -5.28 2.16 -8.16
CA TRP A 451 -3.87 1.78 -8.03
C TRP A 451 -2.95 2.99 -8.16
N TYR A 452 -1.77 2.89 -7.58
CA TYR A 452 -0.75 3.91 -7.69
C TYR A 452 0.65 3.30 -7.83
N GLU A 453 1.02 2.35 -6.97
CA GLU A 453 2.37 1.82 -6.89
C GLU A 453 2.39 0.27 -6.83
N GLN A 454 3.55 -0.31 -6.62
CA GLN A 454 3.86 -1.71 -6.86
C GLN A 454 3.13 -2.68 -5.93
N LYS A 455 2.74 -2.26 -4.72
CA LYS A 455 1.89 -3.10 -3.84
C LYS A 455 0.51 -3.34 -4.46
N ALA A 456 -0.04 -2.35 -5.16
CA ALA A 456 -1.29 -2.57 -5.89
C ALA A 456 -1.12 -3.56 -7.05
N VAL A 457 0.05 -3.56 -7.71
CA VAL A 457 0.36 -4.55 -8.77
C VAL A 457 0.37 -5.96 -8.20
N CYS A 458 1.10 -6.23 -7.12
CA CYS A 458 1.16 -7.59 -6.57
C CYS A 458 -0.19 -8.06 -6.00
N VAL A 459 -1.03 -7.17 -5.45
CA VAL A 459 -2.41 -7.50 -5.05
C VAL A 459 -3.24 -7.88 -6.27
N LEU A 460 -3.18 -7.09 -7.36
CA LEU A 460 -3.89 -7.42 -8.60
C LEU A 460 -3.47 -8.82 -9.10
N LEU A 461 -2.16 -9.11 -9.18
CA LEU A 461 -1.67 -10.43 -9.59
C LEU A 461 -2.20 -11.55 -8.67
N THR A 462 -2.37 -11.28 -7.40
CA THR A 462 -2.98 -12.23 -6.47
C THR A 462 -4.44 -12.50 -6.82
N LEU A 463 -5.24 -11.47 -7.08
CA LEU A 463 -6.63 -11.62 -7.51
C LEU A 463 -6.73 -12.45 -8.81
N LEU A 464 -5.87 -12.16 -9.80
CA LEU A 464 -5.82 -12.92 -11.06
C LEU A 464 -5.42 -14.37 -10.82
N SER A 465 -4.48 -14.64 -9.92
CA SER A 465 -4.05 -16.00 -9.59
C SER A 465 -5.13 -16.84 -8.90
N LEU A 466 -6.13 -16.21 -8.31
CA LEU A 466 -7.33 -16.80 -7.70
C LEU A 466 -8.52 -16.88 -8.68
N ASP A 467 -8.30 -16.56 -9.97
CA ASP A 467 -9.34 -16.46 -11.01
C ASP A 467 -10.49 -15.50 -10.66
N ILE A 468 -10.19 -14.44 -9.89
CA ILE A 468 -11.16 -13.38 -9.58
C ILE A 468 -11.32 -12.48 -10.80
N LYS A 469 -12.57 -12.21 -11.17
CA LYS A 469 -12.98 -11.52 -12.40
C LYS A 469 -13.80 -10.25 -12.09
N ASN A 470 -14.18 -9.53 -13.14
CA ASN A 470 -15.08 -8.36 -13.07
C ASN A 470 -14.51 -7.23 -12.20
N ILE A 471 -13.22 -6.90 -12.40
CA ILE A 471 -12.53 -5.86 -11.63
C ILE A 471 -12.61 -4.53 -12.40
N LYS A 472 -13.21 -3.51 -11.79
CA LYS A 472 -13.08 -2.11 -12.24
C LYS A 472 -11.77 -1.54 -11.68
N LEU A 473 -10.86 -1.15 -12.57
CA LEU A 473 -9.53 -0.66 -12.21
C LEU A 473 -9.34 0.78 -12.68
N GLY A 474 -9.00 1.64 -11.76
CA GLY A 474 -8.79 3.05 -12.05
C GLY A 474 -7.63 3.68 -11.26
N PRO A 475 -7.45 4.97 -11.44
CA PRO A 475 -8.16 5.84 -12.39
C PRO A 475 -7.66 5.71 -13.84
N THR A 476 -6.53 5.05 -14.05
CA THR A 476 -5.96 4.74 -15.37
C THR A 476 -5.42 3.31 -15.38
N LEU A 477 -5.28 2.73 -16.55
CA LEU A 477 -4.62 1.44 -16.69
C LEU A 477 -3.10 1.59 -16.63
N PRO A 478 -2.33 0.55 -16.23
CA PRO A 478 -0.88 0.65 -16.12
C PRO A 478 -0.19 0.90 -17.46
N ALA A 479 0.69 1.90 -17.52
CA ALA A 479 1.44 2.26 -18.73
C ALA A 479 2.45 1.19 -19.18
N PHE A 480 2.82 0.26 -18.30
CA PHE A 480 3.73 -0.84 -18.61
C PHE A 480 3.03 -2.09 -19.15
N VAL A 481 1.71 -2.07 -19.29
CA VAL A 481 0.94 -3.18 -19.88
C VAL A 481 0.70 -2.89 -21.36
N SER A 482 1.18 -3.77 -22.22
CA SER A 482 1.00 -3.67 -23.68
C SER A 482 -0.47 -3.87 -24.09
N PRO A 483 -0.89 -3.38 -25.26
CA PRO A 483 -2.25 -3.60 -25.74
C PRO A 483 -2.66 -5.08 -25.84
N SER A 484 -1.76 -5.96 -26.28
CA SER A 484 -2.03 -7.40 -26.37
C SER A 484 -2.18 -8.06 -25.00
N ILE A 485 -1.31 -7.71 -24.04
CA ILE A 485 -1.44 -8.21 -22.66
C ILE A 485 -2.69 -7.63 -21.99
N LEU A 486 -3.02 -6.37 -22.25
CA LEU A 486 -4.27 -5.78 -21.78
C LEU A 486 -5.49 -6.52 -22.33
N ASN A 487 -5.54 -6.79 -23.62
CA ASN A 487 -6.61 -7.56 -24.23
C ASN A 487 -6.75 -8.94 -23.58
N PHE A 488 -5.63 -9.64 -23.35
CA PHE A 488 -5.64 -10.92 -22.62
C PHE A 488 -6.25 -10.78 -21.22
N LEU A 489 -5.89 -9.73 -20.47
CA LEU A 489 -6.43 -9.48 -19.13
C LEU A 489 -7.94 -9.16 -19.17
N VAL A 490 -8.38 -8.41 -20.17
CA VAL A 490 -9.80 -8.10 -20.39
C VAL A 490 -10.58 -9.37 -20.76
N GLU A 491 -10.11 -10.14 -21.74
CA GLU A 491 -10.81 -11.34 -22.20
C GLU A 491 -10.89 -12.44 -21.13
N LYS A 492 -9.79 -12.64 -20.39
CA LYS A 492 -9.72 -13.72 -19.40
C LYS A 492 -10.34 -13.38 -18.06
N PHE A 493 -10.15 -12.13 -17.57
CA PHE A 493 -10.52 -11.72 -16.21
C PHE A 493 -11.56 -10.60 -16.17
N ASN A 494 -11.98 -10.09 -17.32
CA ASN A 494 -12.90 -8.96 -17.44
C ASN A 494 -12.45 -7.75 -16.59
N ILE A 495 -11.16 -7.37 -16.73
CA ILE A 495 -10.65 -6.13 -16.13
C ILE A 495 -11.10 -4.97 -16.99
N GLN A 496 -11.76 -4.00 -16.39
CA GLN A 496 -12.32 -2.85 -17.08
C GLN A 496 -11.83 -1.54 -16.44
N PRO A 497 -11.60 -0.48 -17.23
CA PRO A 497 -11.34 0.84 -16.66
C PRO A 497 -12.59 1.37 -15.95
N THR A 498 -12.39 2.19 -14.91
CA THR A 498 -13.48 3.00 -14.35
C THR A 498 -13.94 4.04 -15.37
N THR A 499 -15.26 4.29 -15.42
CA THR A 499 -15.89 5.28 -16.32
C THR A 499 -16.50 6.44 -15.52
N THR A 500 -17.82 6.48 -15.41
CA THR A 500 -18.53 7.35 -14.47
C THR A 500 -19.16 6.51 -13.36
N PRO A 501 -19.30 7.04 -12.14
CA PRO A 501 -19.93 6.30 -11.05
C PRO A 501 -21.30 5.73 -11.41
N GLU A 502 -22.10 6.48 -12.13
CA GLU A 502 -23.45 6.07 -12.55
C GLU A 502 -23.41 4.92 -13.55
N ASN A 503 -22.55 5.02 -14.57
CA ASN A 503 -22.44 3.99 -15.58
C ASN A 503 -21.89 2.69 -14.97
N ASP A 504 -20.85 2.79 -14.14
CA ASP A 504 -20.26 1.63 -13.51
C ASP A 504 -21.23 0.96 -12.51
N LEU A 505 -21.97 1.73 -11.71
CA LEU A 505 -23.02 1.20 -10.84
C LEU A 505 -24.14 0.52 -11.65
N LYS A 506 -24.59 1.16 -12.73
CA LYS A 506 -25.62 0.57 -13.61
C LYS A 506 -25.16 -0.74 -14.25
N GLU A 507 -23.90 -0.82 -14.64
CA GLU A 507 -23.32 -2.05 -15.18
C GLU A 507 -23.21 -3.16 -14.12
N ILE A 508 -22.84 -2.81 -12.89
CA ILE A 508 -22.64 -3.75 -11.79
C ILE A 508 -23.95 -4.32 -11.27
N ILE A 509 -24.94 -3.47 -11.02
CA ILE A 509 -26.18 -3.88 -10.32
C ILE A 509 -27.44 -3.88 -11.21
N GLY A 510 -27.28 -3.53 -12.50
CA GLY A 510 -28.37 -3.51 -13.47
C GLY A 510 -29.12 -2.19 -13.57
N SER A 511 -30.13 -2.14 -14.46
CA SER A 511 -30.81 -0.91 -14.86
C SER A 511 -31.88 -0.38 -13.88
N GLU A 512 -32.09 -1.00 -12.75
CA GLU A 512 -33.03 -0.58 -11.71
C GLU A 512 -32.43 0.39 -10.67
N PHE A 513 -31.30 0.97 -11.01
CA PHE A 513 -30.60 1.95 -10.18
C PHE A 513 -31.07 3.38 -10.45
#